data_c86f701b1b494b495786c9c6cd7f03c9
#
_entry.id   c86f701b1b494b495786c9c6cd7f03c9
#
_cell.length_a   1.000
_cell.length_b   1.000
_cell.length_c   1.000
_cell.angle_alpha   90.00
_cell.angle_beta   90.00
_cell.angle_gamma   90.00
#
_symmetry.space_group_name_H-M   'P 1'
#
loop_
_entity.id
_entity.type
_entity.pdbx_description
1 polymer ?
#
loop_
_entity_poly.entity_id
_entity_poly.type
_entity_poly.pdbx_seq_one_letter_code
_entity_poly.pdbx_strand_id
1 'polypeptide(L)'
;MGHNVLALSDRDFVRRSKSITDINGTISLNKKVISIFKTFKPNLIVMGHADGVSKETLLKIKNSDENIKFAQWFLDPVTKFGPDYIKNKARILDKSNLVDCTFITTHPSAINFKIKNSYYIPNPCDESFETLKNYDHKCEKDVFFGMSHGVHRGKLKKGKSDKRELFINSLIKNCKNVKFDIYGMNDTQPIWGSEFI
;
A
#
# COMPACT_ATOMS: atom_id res chain seq x y z
N MET A 1 22.83 -11.20 1.86
CA MET A 1 22.03 -12.23 1.19
C MET A 1 22.10 -12.02 -0.31
N GLY A 2 22.50 -13.03 -1.08
CA GLY A 2 22.89 -12.87 -2.49
C GLY A 2 21.75 -13.02 -3.50
N HIS A 3 20.63 -12.24 -3.35
CA HIS A 3 19.59 -12.22 -4.37
C HIS A 3 19.86 -11.12 -5.39
N ASN A 4 19.72 -11.46 -6.68
CA ASN A 4 19.70 -10.48 -7.75
C ASN A 4 18.25 -9.98 -7.89
N VAL A 5 18.00 -8.69 -7.65
CA VAL A 5 16.67 -8.10 -7.61
C VAL A 5 16.51 -7.03 -8.67
N LEU A 6 15.42 -7.08 -9.42
CA LEU A 6 14.99 -6.03 -10.33
C LEU A 6 13.63 -5.49 -9.86
N ALA A 7 13.56 -4.21 -9.51
CA ALA A 7 12.34 -3.55 -9.10
C ALA A 7 11.68 -2.81 -10.27
N LEU A 8 10.35 -2.90 -10.37
CA LEU A 8 9.53 -2.16 -11.33
C LEU A 8 8.35 -1.50 -10.60
N SER A 9 8.28 -0.16 -10.61
CA SER A 9 7.09 0.56 -10.17
C SER A 9 6.03 0.54 -11.27
N ASP A 10 4.98 -0.26 -11.10
CA ASP A 10 3.88 -0.36 -12.05
C ASP A 10 3.16 0.98 -12.22
N ARG A 11 2.90 1.69 -11.13
CA ARG A 11 2.20 2.98 -11.13
C ARG A 11 2.98 4.08 -11.85
N ASP A 12 4.29 4.16 -11.63
CA ASP A 12 5.11 5.16 -12.28
C ASP A 12 5.30 4.83 -13.76
N PHE A 13 5.43 3.53 -14.07
CA PHE A 13 5.52 3.11 -15.45
C PHE A 13 4.25 3.44 -16.23
N VAL A 14 3.05 3.11 -15.73
CA VAL A 14 1.79 3.45 -16.42
C VAL A 14 1.60 4.95 -16.57
N ARG A 15 1.98 5.77 -15.57
CA ARG A 15 1.88 7.24 -15.67
C ARG A 15 2.70 7.79 -16.83
N ARG A 16 3.92 7.26 -17.03
CA ARG A 16 4.85 7.70 -18.06
C ARG A 16 4.54 7.12 -19.45
N SER A 17 3.83 6.00 -19.50
CA SER A 17 3.57 5.26 -20.74
C SER A 17 2.21 5.56 -21.37
N LYS A 18 1.46 6.52 -20.83
CA LYS A 18 0.18 6.94 -21.38
C LYS A 18 0.36 7.53 -22.78
N SER A 19 -0.48 7.09 -23.72
CA SER A 19 -0.50 7.57 -25.09
C SER A 19 -1.92 7.52 -25.65
N ILE A 20 -2.12 8.03 -26.87
CA ILE A 20 -3.42 7.95 -27.57
C ILE A 20 -3.88 6.50 -27.74
N THR A 21 -2.94 5.59 -27.98
CA THR A 21 -3.22 4.15 -28.17
C THR A 21 -3.19 3.34 -26.87
N ASP A 22 -2.70 3.90 -25.77
CA ASP A 22 -2.63 3.28 -24.45
C ASP A 22 -2.98 4.31 -23.36
N ILE A 23 -4.23 4.71 -23.33
CA ILE A 23 -4.75 5.80 -22.44
C ILE A 23 -4.39 5.55 -20.96
N ASN A 24 -4.41 4.30 -20.54
CA ASN A 24 -4.11 3.90 -19.17
C ASN A 24 -2.64 3.51 -18.95
N GLY A 25 -1.82 3.37 -20.01
CA GLY A 25 -0.44 2.92 -19.91
C GLY A 25 -0.28 1.42 -19.55
N THR A 26 -1.39 0.70 -19.47
CA THR A 26 -1.40 -0.71 -19.01
C THR A 26 -0.93 -1.69 -20.09
N ILE A 27 -1.17 -1.39 -21.36
CA ILE A 27 -0.68 -2.22 -22.49
C ILE A 27 0.85 -2.20 -22.49
N SER A 28 1.42 -1.02 -22.38
CA SER A 28 2.88 -0.81 -22.33
C SER A 28 3.51 -1.45 -21.11
N LEU A 29 2.84 -1.35 -19.93
CA LEU A 29 3.29 -2.02 -18.71
C LEU A 29 3.37 -3.54 -18.92
N ASN A 30 2.32 -4.15 -19.44
CA ASN A 30 2.27 -5.61 -19.63
C ASN A 30 3.31 -6.11 -20.65
N LYS A 31 3.55 -5.34 -21.73
CA LYS A 31 4.66 -5.60 -22.65
C LYS A 31 6.02 -5.50 -21.95
N LYS A 32 6.21 -4.49 -21.08
CA LYS A 32 7.44 -4.30 -20.32
C LYS A 32 7.69 -5.44 -19.34
N VAL A 33 6.66 -5.90 -18.62
CA VAL A 33 6.76 -7.05 -17.69
C VAL A 33 7.23 -8.30 -18.44
N ILE A 34 6.63 -8.62 -19.60
CA ILE A 34 7.04 -9.75 -20.44
C ILE A 34 8.49 -9.58 -20.93
N SER A 35 8.87 -8.37 -21.36
CA SER A 35 10.24 -8.07 -21.78
C SER A 35 11.25 -8.30 -20.65
N ILE A 36 10.97 -7.81 -19.46
CA ILE A 36 11.81 -8.01 -18.28
C ILE A 36 11.92 -9.50 -17.94
N PHE A 37 10.81 -10.24 -17.97
CA PHE A 37 10.82 -11.68 -17.74
C PHE A 37 11.80 -12.39 -18.70
N LYS A 38 11.75 -12.08 -20.00
CA LYS A 38 12.61 -12.69 -21.00
C LYS A 38 14.09 -12.38 -20.82
N THR A 39 14.43 -11.16 -20.38
CA THR A 39 15.81 -10.71 -20.27
C THR A 39 16.42 -11.01 -18.90
N PHE A 40 15.68 -10.79 -17.83
CA PHE A 40 16.14 -10.98 -16.45
C PHE A 40 16.03 -12.43 -15.98
N LYS A 41 15.07 -13.20 -16.53
CA LYS A 41 14.79 -14.63 -16.21
C LYS A 41 14.66 -14.86 -14.70
N PRO A 42 13.71 -14.20 -14.02
CA PRO A 42 13.54 -14.33 -12.57
C PRO A 42 13.06 -15.73 -12.21
N ASN A 43 13.47 -16.23 -11.04
CA ASN A 43 12.89 -17.45 -10.44
C ASN A 43 11.60 -17.13 -9.66
N LEU A 44 11.46 -15.89 -9.21
CA LEU A 44 10.32 -15.41 -8.43
C LEU A 44 9.91 -14.02 -8.87
N ILE A 45 8.61 -13.81 -9.05
CA ILE A 45 8.00 -12.48 -9.24
C ILE A 45 7.14 -12.16 -8.03
N VAL A 46 7.51 -11.11 -7.30
CA VAL A 46 6.73 -10.61 -6.15
C VAL A 46 5.95 -9.38 -6.58
N MET A 47 4.66 -9.40 -6.36
CA MET A 47 3.74 -8.33 -6.75
C MET A 47 3.17 -7.65 -5.50
N GLY A 48 3.50 -6.37 -5.28
CA GLY A 48 2.80 -5.51 -4.34
C GLY A 48 1.68 -4.78 -5.07
N HIS A 49 0.43 -5.01 -4.74
CA HIS A 49 -0.75 -4.53 -5.47
C HIS A 49 -0.78 -4.89 -6.96
N ALA A 50 0.17 -4.38 -7.77
CA ALA A 50 0.35 -4.66 -9.20
C ALA A 50 -0.96 -4.64 -10.01
N ASP A 51 -1.82 -3.64 -9.77
CA ASP A 51 -3.17 -3.54 -10.34
C ASP A 51 -3.14 -3.48 -11.89
N GLY A 52 -2.06 -2.90 -12.45
CA GLY A 52 -1.88 -2.78 -13.90
C GLY A 52 -1.39 -4.03 -14.60
N VAL A 53 -0.91 -5.04 -13.86
CA VAL A 53 -0.44 -6.29 -14.45
C VAL A 53 -1.62 -7.24 -14.65
N SER A 54 -1.88 -7.62 -15.90
CA SER A 54 -3.03 -8.43 -16.27
C SER A 54 -2.79 -9.93 -16.01
N LYS A 55 -3.91 -10.67 -15.84
CA LYS A 55 -3.89 -12.13 -15.70
C LYS A 55 -3.28 -12.81 -16.93
N GLU A 56 -3.61 -12.29 -18.10
CA GLU A 56 -3.09 -12.81 -19.38
C GLU A 56 -1.57 -12.70 -19.44
N THR A 57 -0.99 -11.64 -18.89
CA THR A 57 0.45 -11.47 -18.79
C THR A 57 1.07 -12.51 -17.86
N LEU A 58 0.49 -12.75 -16.70
CA LEU A 58 0.96 -13.76 -15.76
C LEU A 58 0.85 -15.16 -16.37
N LEU A 59 -0.27 -15.47 -17.04
CA LEU A 59 -0.46 -16.75 -17.74
C LEU A 59 0.55 -16.95 -18.87
N LYS A 60 0.84 -15.92 -19.66
CA LYS A 60 1.88 -16.00 -20.71
C LYS A 60 3.26 -16.31 -20.13
N ILE A 61 3.59 -15.69 -19.00
CA ILE A 61 4.85 -15.94 -18.30
C ILE A 61 4.86 -17.39 -17.78
N LYS A 62 3.80 -17.83 -17.11
CA LYS A 62 3.69 -19.18 -16.55
C LYS A 62 3.79 -20.27 -17.64
N ASN A 63 3.16 -20.04 -18.78
CA ASN A 63 3.23 -20.96 -19.94
C ASN A 63 4.62 -20.98 -20.60
N SER A 64 5.41 -19.92 -20.44
CA SER A 64 6.77 -19.85 -20.96
C SER A 64 7.81 -20.49 -20.06
N ASP A 65 7.51 -20.57 -18.74
CA ASP A 65 8.35 -21.20 -17.73
C ASP A 65 7.45 -21.72 -16.59
N GLU A 66 7.26 -23.03 -16.54
CA GLU A 66 6.44 -23.67 -15.50
C GLU A 66 7.05 -23.59 -14.11
N ASN A 67 8.36 -23.39 -14.00
CA ASN A 67 9.08 -23.31 -12.73
C ASN A 67 8.97 -21.94 -12.05
N ILE A 68 8.61 -20.89 -12.82
CA ILE A 68 8.45 -19.54 -12.26
C ILE A 68 7.46 -19.54 -11.09
N LYS A 69 7.82 -18.87 -10.01
CA LYS A 69 6.95 -18.66 -8.85
C LYS A 69 6.41 -17.25 -8.83
N PHE A 70 5.13 -17.14 -8.45
CA PHE A 70 4.47 -15.88 -8.24
C PHE A 70 4.07 -15.72 -6.77
N ALA A 71 4.38 -14.57 -6.21
CA ALA A 71 3.87 -14.16 -4.90
C ALA A 71 3.16 -12.81 -5.02
N GLN A 72 2.11 -12.61 -4.23
CA GLN A 72 1.55 -11.28 -4.04
C GLN A 72 1.66 -10.88 -2.57
N TRP A 73 1.87 -9.58 -2.34
CA TRP A 73 1.92 -8.98 -1.03
C TRP A 73 0.88 -7.87 -0.93
N PHE A 74 -0.02 -7.98 0.05
CA PHE A 74 -1.13 -7.07 0.20
C PHE A 74 -1.08 -6.36 1.56
N LEU A 75 -0.88 -5.06 1.52
CA LEU A 75 -0.66 -4.20 2.70
C LEU A 75 -1.94 -3.55 3.23
N ASP A 76 -2.93 -3.33 2.36
CA ASP A 76 -4.17 -2.66 2.75
C ASP A 76 -5.04 -3.58 3.62
N PRO A 77 -5.80 -3.04 4.59
CA PRO A 77 -6.66 -3.84 5.43
C PRO A 77 -7.78 -4.52 4.62
N VAL A 78 -8.03 -5.80 4.91
CA VAL A 78 -9.10 -6.61 4.33
C VAL A 78 -10.10 -7.09 5.38
N THR A 79 -10.30 -6.30 6.43
CA THR A 79 -11.34 -6.52 7.45
C THR A 79 -12.70 -6.08 6.94
N LYS A 80 -13.77 -6.80 7.29
CA LYS A 80 -15.15 -6.56 6.84
C LYS A 80 -15.63 -5.12 6.96
N PHE A 81 -15.22 -4.41 8.02
CA PHE A 81 -15.59 -3.03 8.28
C PHE A 81 -14.45 -2.03 8.02
N GLY A 82 -13.36 -2.51 7.44
CA GLY A 82 -12.21 -1.68 7.11
C GLY A 82 -12.46 -0.77 5.89
N PRO A 83 -11.66 0.28 5.74
CA PRO A 83 -11.75 1.14 4.59
C PRO A 83 -11.48 0.36 3.29
N ASP A 84 -12.24 0.69 2.25
CA ASP A 84 -12.09 0.10 0.92
C ASP A 84 -12.20 -1.45 0.87
N TYR A 85 -12.85 -2.08 1.87
CA TYR A 85 -12.94 -3.55 2.00
C TYR A 85 -13.31 -4.27 0.71
N ILE A 86 -14.40 -3.84 0.04
CA ILE A 86 -14.87 -4.50 -1.19
C ILE A 86 -13.80 -4.44 -2.29
N LYS A 87 -13.19 -3.27 -2.46
CA LYS A 87 -12.14 -3.05 -3.45
C LYS A 87 -10.87 -3.87 -3.12
N ASN A 88 -10.44 -3.86 -1.86
CA ASN A 88 -9.27 -4.58 -1.41
C ASN A 88 -9.47 -6.11 -1.52
N LYS A 89 -10.65 -6.60 -1.15
CA LYS A 89 -11.01 -8.01 -1.35
C LYS A 89 -10.98 -8.40 -2.83
N ALA A 90 -11.57 -7.58 -3.71
CA ALA A 90 -11.54 -7.84 -5.15
C ALA A 90 -10.11 -7.90 -5.71
N ARG A 91 -9.25 -6.96 -5.31
CA ARG A 91 -7.85 -6.90 -5.73
C ARG A 91 -7.06 -8.14 -5.34
N ILE A 92 -7.19 -8.58 -4.08
CA ILE A 92 -6.43 -9.74 -3.59
C ILE A 92 -6.91 -11.04 -4.25
N LEU A 93 -8.22 -11.16 -4.48
CA LEU A 93 -8.81 -12.33 -5.12
C LEU A 93 -8.58 -12.38 -6.63
N ASP A 94 -8.37 -11.22 -7.26
CA ASP A 94 -8.17 -11.13 -8.71
C ASP A 94 -7.08 -12.07 -9.21
N LYS A 95 -5.94 -12.14 -8.53
CA LYS A 95 -4.79 -12.95 -8.94
C LYS A 95 -4.54 -14.18 -8.06
N SER A 96 -5.35 -14.41 -7.03
CA SER A 96 -5.12 -15.44 -6.03
C SER A 96 -5.02 -16.86 -6.58
N ASN A 97 -5.67 -17.15 -7.71
CA ASN A 97 -5.60 -18.46 -8.37
C ASN A 97 -4.37 -18.64 -9.27
N LEU A 98 -3.66 -17.56 -9.57
CA LEU A 98 -2.48 -17.56 -10.44
C LEU A 98 -1.17 -17.49 -9.66
N VAL A 99 -1.23 -17.07 -8.40
CA VAL A 99 -0.04 -16.95 -7.54
C VAL A 99 0.15 -18.20 -6.70
N ASP A 100 1.41 -18.54 -6.43
CA ASP A 100 1.78 -19.68 -5.57
C ASP A 100 1.53 -19.34 -4.10
N CYS A 101 1.67 -18.07 -3.69
CA CYS A 101 1.35 -17.62 -2.33
C CYS A 101 0.90 -16.15 -2.28
N THR A 102 0.17 -15.83 -1.20
CA THR A 102 -0.32 -14.48 -0.90
C THR A 102 0.09 -14.09 0.51
N PHE A 103 0.87 -13.03 0.64
CA PHE A 103 1.24 -12.44 1.93
C PHE A 103 0.28 -11.30 2.27
N ILE A 104 -0.25 -11.30 3.48
CA ILE A 104 -1.23 -10.32 3.96
C ILE A 104 -0.82 -9.77 5.33
N THR A 105 -1.03 -8.48 5.54
CA THR A 105 -0.76 -7.80 6.81
C THR A 105 -1.97 -7.71 7.72
N THR A 106 -3.14 -8.13 7.25
CA THR A 106 -4.33 -8.27 8.09
C THR A 106 -4.30 -9.61 8.81
N HIS A 107 -4.45 -9.61 10.14
CA HIS A 107 -4.45 -10.84 10.93
C HIS A 107 -5.55 -11.80 10.45
N PRO A 108 -5.29 -13.11 10.33
CA PRO A 108 -6.23 -14.09 9.77
C PRO A 108 -7.60 -14.11 10.45
N SER A 109 -7.65 -13.91 11.79
CA SER A 109 -8.92 -13.86 12.54
C SER A 109 -9.84 -12.69 12.16
N ALA A 110 -9.30 -11.64 11.53
CA ALA A 110 -10.06 -10.46 11.09
C ALA A 110 -10.53 -10.57 9.63
N ILE A 111 -10.17 -11.64 8.93
CA ILE A 111 -10.53 -11.89 7.54
C ILE A 111 -11.74 -12.82 7.50
N ASN A 112 -12.77 -12.42 6.77
CA ASN A 112 -14.04 -13.16 6.68
C ASN A 112 -14.25 -13.85 5.32
N PHE A 113 -13.18 -14.06 4.55
CA PHE A 113 -13.20 -14.77 3.28
C PHE A 113 -11.92 -15.59 3.11
N LYS A 114 -12.00 -16.64 2.28
CA LYS A 114 -10.89 -17.56 2.07
C LYS A 114 -9.94 -17.02 1.00
N ILE A 115 -8.65 -17.04 1.27
CA ILE A 115 -7.57 -16.75 0.32
C ILE A 115 -6.72 -18.00 0.22
N LYS A 116 -6.53 -18.51 -1.00
CA LYS A 116 -5.72 -19.70 -1.25
C LYS A 116 -4.24 -19.41 -0.92
N ASN A 117 -3.57 -20.33 -0.24
CA ASN A 117 -2.15 -20.23 0.09
C ASN A 117 -1.76 -18.87 0.68
N SER A 118 -2.52 -18.40 1.68
CA SER A 118 -2.28 -17.12 2.33
C SER A 118 -1.46 -17.27 3.60
N TYR A 119 -0.56 -16.33 3.80
CA TYR A 119 0.33 -16.25 4.95
C TYR A 119 0.24 -14.85 5.57
N TYR A 120 0.10 -14.83 6.87
CA TYR A 120 0.17 -13.57 7.61
C TYR A 120 1.63 -13.15 7.80
N ILE A 121 1.94 -11.90 7.44
CA ILE A 121 3.19 -11.26 7.80
C ILE A 121 2.88 -9.84 8.31
N PRO A 122 3.45 -9.39 9.43
CA PRO A 122 3.33 -8.01 9.85
C PRO A 122 4.02 -7.08 8.85
N ASN A 123 3.76 -5.78 8.95
CA ASN A 123 4.54 -4.81 8.18
C ASN A 123 6.01 -4.94 8.59
N PRO A 124 6.92 -5.13 7.63
CA PRO A 124 8.32 -5.27 7.95
C PRO A 124 8.89 -3.94 8.42
N CYS A 125 9.82 -4.02 9.35
CA CYS A 125 10.75 -2.96 9.71
C CYS A 125 12.15 -3.42 9.28
N ASP A 126 12.88 -2.57 8.60
CA ASP A 126 14.24 -2.87 8.15
C ASP A 126 15.23 -2.01 8.91
N GLU A 127 16.04 -2.64 9.72
CA GLU A 127 17.05 -1.99 10.55
C GLU A 127 18.05 -1.14 9.76
N SER A 128 18.28 -1.46 8.50
CA SER A 128 19.16 -0.69 7.62
C SER A 128 18.59 0.67 7.21
N PHE A 129 17.24 0.83 7.26
CA PHE A 129 16.54 2.09 7.02
C PHE A 129 16.17 2.82 8.30
N GLU A 130 15.91 2.08 9.38
CA GLU A 130 15.50 2.61 10.69
C GLU A 130 16.73 3.02 11.50
N THR A 131 17.52 3.95 10.94
CA THR A 131 18.76 4.42 11.56
C THR A 131 18.57 5.54 12.58
N LEU A 132 17.37 6.15 12.63
CA LEU A 132 17.04 7.24 13.54
C LEU A 132 16.69 6.67 14.93
N LYS A 133 17.67 6.62 15.81
CA LYS A 133 17.49 6.18 17.22
C LYS A 133 16.95 7.33 18.09
N ASN A 134 15.81 7.90 17.73
CA ASN A 134 15.23 9.06 18.42
C ASN A 134 14.81 8.75 19.86
N TYR A 135 14.61 7.47 20.19
CA TYR A 135 14.31 7.05 21.58
C TYR A 135 15.46 7.32 22.58
N ASP A 136 16.69 7.52 22.07
CA ASP A 136 17.85 7.88 22.91
C ASP A 136 17.93 9.39 23.19
N HIS A 137 17.06 10.19 22.57
CA HIS A 137 17.04 11.64 22.74
C HIS A 137 15.79 12.10 23.48
N LYS A 138 15.93 13.20 24.26
CA LYS A 138 14.78 13.83 24.89
C LYS A 138 13.89 14.43 23.80
N CYS A 139 12.70 13.89 23.63
CA CYS A 139 11.72 14.41 22.69
C CYS A 139 11.12 15.73 23.21
N GLU A 140 11.03 16.75 22.36
CA GLU A 140 10.34 18.01 22.67
C GLU A 140 8.82 17.85 22.66
N LYS A 141 8.31 16.88 21.89
CA LYS A 141 6.91 16.52 21.75
C LYS A 141 6.70 15.08 22.18
N ASP A 142 5.57 14.81 22.79
CA ASP A 142 5.22 13.47 23.29
C ASP A 142 4.54 12.63 22.21
N VAL A 143 3.79 13.25 21.32
CA VAL A 143 3.02 12.58 20.26
C VAL A 143 3.21 13.29 18.92
N PHE A 144 3.61 12.54 17.93
CA PHE A 144 3.61 12.97 16.52
C PHE A 144 2.44 12.34 15.77
N PHE A 145 1.71 13.14 15.00
CA PHE A 145 0.65 12.64 14.13
C PHE A 145 0.63 13.38 12.79
N GLY A 146 0.90 12.63 11.71
CA GLY A 146 0.83 13.13 10.35
C GLY A 146 -0.25 12.42 9.53
N MET A 147 -1.10 13.15 8.81
CA MET A 147 -2.08 12.53 7.94
C MET A 147 -2.43 13.35 6.69
N SER A 148 -2.81 12.61 5.64
CA SER A 148 -3.55 13.16 4.50
C SER A 148 -5.04 13.09 4.80
N HIS A 149 -5.72 14.24 4.86
CA HIS A 149 -7.16 14.34 5.18
C HIS A 149 -8.03 13.69 4.09
N GLY A 150 -9.20 13.16 4.48
CA GLY A 150 -10.12 12.49 3.54
C GLY A 150 -10.64 13.38 2.41
N VAL A 151 -10.75 14.71 2.64
CA VAL A 151 -11.09 15.70 1.59
C VAL A 151 -10.02 15.71 0.50
N HIS A 152 -8.77 15.75 0.90
CA HIS A 152 -7.61 15.77 -0.01
C HIS A 152 -7.49 14.49 -0.84
N ARG A 153 -7.93 13.38 -0.26
CA ARG A 153 -7.99 12.08 -0.94
C ARG A 153 -9.25 11.89 -1.79
N GLY A 154 -10.10 12.90 -1.90
CA GLY A 154 -11.38 12.83 -2.61
C GLY A 154 -12.42 11.88 -1.96
N LYS A 155 -12.20 11.48 -0.68
CA LYS A 155 -13.09 10.57 0.06
C LYS A 155 -14.13 11.30 0.90
N LEU A 156 -13.91 12.57 1.19
CA LEU A 156 -14.82 13.43 1.92
C LEU A 156 -15.10 14.71 1.16
N LYS A 157 -16.29 15.26 1.33
CA LYS A 157 -16.63 16.60 0.81
C LYS A 157 -15.89 17.66 1.63
N LYS A 158 -15.54 18.79 0.99
CA LYS A 158 -14.95 19.95 1.67
C LYS A 158 -15.81 20.35 2.89
N GLY A 159 -15.17 20.64 4.00
CA GLY A 159 -15.83 20.99 5.26
C GLY A 159 -16.36 19.81 6.07
N LYS A 160 -16.08 18.56 5.68
CA LYS A 160 -16.40 17.38 6.48
C LYS A 160 -15.18 16.90 7.25
N SER A 161 -15.39 16.53 8.51
CA SER A 161 -14.35 16.01 9.40
C SER A 161 -14.01 14.56 9.06
N ASP A 162 -12.71 14.25 9.07
CA ASP A 162 -12.20 12.88 9.02
C ASP A 162 -12.32 12.25 10.42
N LYS A 163 -12.63 10.97 10.50
CA LYS A 163 -12.74 10.26 11.79
C LYS A 163 -11.44 10.30 12.59
N ARG A 164 -10.29 10.30 11.91
CA ARG A 164 -8.97 10.41 12.55
C ARG A 164 -8.77 11.79 13.19
N GLU A 165 -9.22 12.84 12.50
CA GLU A 165 -9.26 14.20 13.02
C GLU A 165 -10.11 14.30 14.30
N LEU A 166 -11.33 13.76 14.28
CA LEU A 166 -12.20 13.72 15.46
C LEU A 166 -11.53 12.98 16.62
N PHE A 167 -10.85 11.86 16.34
CA PHE A 167 -10.13 11.11 17.35
C PHE A 167 -8.97 11.92 17.96
N ILE A 168 -8.13 12.54 17.12
CA ILE A 168 -7.00 13.36 17.59
C ILE A 168 -7.49 14.57 18.38
N ASN A 169 -8.52 15.28 17.92
CA ASN A 169 -9.12 16.39 18.66
C ASN A 169 -9.65 15.95 20.03
N SER A 170 -10.21 14.74 20.12
CA SER A 170 -10.62 14.17 21.40
C SER A 170 -9.43 13.90 22.33
N LEU A 171 -8.34 13.35 21.79
CA LEU A 171 -7.11 13.12 22.58
C LEU A 171 -6.55 14.43 23.13
N ILE A 172 -6.42 15.46 22.29
CA ILE A 172 -5.89 16.76 22.71
C ILE A 172 -6.73 17.38 23.84
N LYS A 173 -8.07 17.31 23.72
CA LYS A 173 -8.97 17.82 24.75
C LYS A 173 -8.83 17.09 26.10
N ASN A 174 -8.56 15.79 26.06
CA ASN A 174 -8.52 14.95 27.26
C ASN A 174 -7.11 14.81 27.87
N CYS A 175 -6.06 15.04 27.06
CA CYS A 175 -4.66 14.83 27.46
C CYS A 175 -3.90 16.18 27.50
N LYS A 176 -4.33 17.10 28.40
CA LYS A 176 -3.80 18.48 28.47
C LYS A 176 -2.30 18.58 28.78
N ASN A 177 -1.71 17.55 29.38
CA ASN A 177 -0.29 17.53 29.74
C ASN A 177 0.58 16.88 28.65
N VAL A 178 -0.01 16.48 27.51
CA VAL A 178 0.67 15.83 26.39
C VAL A 178 0.92 16.86 25.30
N LYS A 179 2.17 16.96 24.86
CA LYS A 179 2.58 17.85 23.76
C LYS A 179 2.42 17.11 22.43
N PHE A 180 1.49 17.58 21.63
CA PHE A 180 1.24 17.05 20.29
C PHE A 180 2.00 17.82 19.22
N ASP A 181 2.46 17.10 18.20
CA ASP A 181 2.99 17.64 16.96
C ASP A 181 2.18 17.07 15.80
N ILE A 182 1.39 17.91 15.12
CA ILE A 182 0.38 17.45 14.17
C ILE A 182 0.59 18.08 12.82
N TYR A 183 0.70 17.22 11.81
CA TYR A 183 0.87 17.61 10.42
C TYR A 183 -0.33 17.20 9.58
N GLY A 184 -0.94 18.18 8.93
CA GLY A 184 -1.99 18.03 7.95
C GLY A 184 -1.66 18.79 6.67
N MET A 185 -2.52 18.71 5.67
CA MET A 185 -2.37 19.51 4.47
C MET A 185 -3.00 20.91 4.68
N ASN A 186 -2.39 21.94 4.12
CA ASN A 186 -2.73 23.36 4.36
C ASN A 186 -4.21 23.70 4.22
N ASP A 187 -4.91 23.10 3.28
CA ASP A 187 -6.35 23.30 3.06
C ASP A 187 -7.27 22.63 4.10
N THR A 188 -6.69 21.85 5.00
CA THR A 188 -7.40 21.23 6.13
C THR A 188 -7.09 21.89 7.48
N GLN A 189 -6.18 22.85 7.54
CA GLN A 189 -5.78 23.55 8.76
C GLN A 189 -6.94 24.13 9.61
N PRO A 190 -7.98 24.77 9.03
CA PRO A 190 -9.08 25.29 9.80
C PRO A 190 -9.83 24.24 10.62
N ILE A 191 -9.68 22.97 10.27
CA ILE A 191 -10.34 21.85 10.90
C ILE A 191 -9.65 21.45 12.21
N TRP A 192 -8.34 21.72 12.32
CA TRP A 192 -7.52 21.33 13.48
C TRP A 192 -7.64 22.29 14.68
N GLY A 193 -8.27 23.46 14.51
CA GLY A 193 -8.32 24.51 15.53
C GLY A 193 -7.05 25.35 15.61
N SER A 194 -7.13 26.46 16.40
CA SER A 194 -6.04 27.43 16.52
C SER A 194 -4.82 26.97 17.33
N GLU A 195 -4.84 25.76 17.85
CA GLU A 195 -3.75 25.18 18.65
C GLU A 195 -2.68 24.46 17.81
N PHE A 196 -2.86 24.45 16.49
CA PHE A 196 -1.95 23.84 15.53
C PHE A 196 -1.22 24.92 14.73
N ILE A 197 -0.02 25.20 15.10
CA ILE A 197 0.93 26.02 14.36
C ILE A 197 2.00 25.13 13.74
#